data_f092699f34a3706f83abfa8a880a5735
#
_entry.id   f092699f34a3706f83abfa8a880a5735
#
_cell.length_a   1.000
_cell.length_b   1.000
_cell.length_c   1.000
_cell.angle_alpha   90.00
_cell.angle_beta   90.00
_cell.angle_gamma   90.00
#
_symmetry.space_group_name_H-M   'P 1'
#
loop_
_entity.id
_entity.type
_entity.pdbx_description
1 polymer ?
#
loop_
_entity_poly.entity_id
_entity_poly.type
_entity_poly.pdbx_seq_one_letter_code
_entity_poly.pdbx_strand_id
1 'polypeptide(L)'
;MNVSAHHIELICFPGAPNLPIFAAQKKGLFEKNGVSINLTTTPNSAFQAENLASGKFQIAGTAFDNVVAYQEGQGALPLKDTDFFAFMGATQVELAFITQPDVKTYADVKGKLLALDALSTGFAFALYEMLEKNGLSKSDYSMAPVGATPARWEAVKAGTHVGTLTIEPFTSIARNQGFTILDTSTNLFEAYQGGSFAASRKWAAANPDALKGFIRAYLVGLEWTLDAANRQEATDILLANMPEIKPPVAGAVMNSLLSPRSGLTPGAAILTDGVKRVLALRSKYGTGGELSNPEKYIDLQYLEAAQR
;
A
#
# COMPACT_ATOMS: atom_id res chain seq x y z
N MET A 1 -18.74 22.67 -24.76
CA MET A 1 -17.45 23.23 -24.27
C MET A 1 -16.62 22.07 -23.79
N ASN A 2 -15.53 21.74 -24.49
CA ASN A 2 -14.56 20.75 -23.95
C ASN A 2 -13.90 21.41 -22.76
N VAL A 3 -14.33 21.04 -21.54
CA VAL A 3 -13.57 21.36 -20.34
C VAL A 3 -12.28 20.57 -20.49
N SER A 4 -11.16 21.25 -20.53
CA SER A 4 -9.84 20.60 -20.53
C SER A 4 -9.76 19.68 -19.29
N ALA A 5 -9.56 18.39 -19.50
CA ALA A 5 -9.42 17.44 -18.39
C ALA A 5 -8.22 17.83 -17.53
N HIS A 6 -8.40 17.85 -16.21
CA HIS A 6 -7.29 18.05 -15.30
C HIS A 6 -6.35 16.85 -15.39
N HIS A 7 -5.09 17.10 -15.70
CA HIS A 7 -4.08 16.04 -15.74
C HIS A 7 -3.50 15.78 -14.33
N ILE A 8 -3.40 14.50 -13.95
CA ILE A 8 -2.88 14.06 -12.66
C ILE A 8 -1.78 13.02 -12.90
N GLU A 9 -0.57 13.33 -12.46
CA GLU A 9 0.50 12.34 -12.31
C GLU A 9 0.27 11.58 -11.00
N LEU A 10 -0.03 10.28 -11.11
CA LEU A 10 -0.31 9.38 -10.01
C LEU A 10 0.88 8.45 -9.79
N ILE A 11 1.36 8.34 -8.56
CA ILE A 11 2.42 7.41 -8.19
C ILE A 11 1.93 6.40 -7.17
N CYS A 12 2.05 5.09 -7.46
CA CYS A 12 1.62 4.03 -6.56
C CYS A 12 2.73 3.00 -6.31
N PHE A 13 2.67 2.32 -5.18
CA PHE A 13 3.44 1.10 -5.02
C PHE A 13 2.95 0.03 -6.01
N PRO A 14 3.88 -0.74 -6.61
CA PRO A 14 3.49 -1.83 -7.51
C PRO A 14 2.81 -2.95 -6.72
N GLY A 15 1.63 -3.37 -7.17
CA GLY A 15 0.86 -4.42 -6.51
C GLY A 15 -0.54 -4.59 -7.10
N ALA A 16 -1.13 -5.74 -6.85
CA ALA A 16 -2.47 -6.07 -7.29
C ALA A 16 -3.58 -5.15 -6.69
N PRO A 17 -3.40 -4.49 -5.53
CA PRO A 17 -4.35 -3.49 -5.05
C PRO A 17 -4.59 -2.29 -5.99
N ASN A 18 -3.78 -2.11 -7.03
CA ASN A 18 -4.03 -1.10 -8.07
C ASN A 18 -5.14 -1.48 -9.06
N LEU A 19 -5.73 -2.67 -8.96
CA LEU A 19 -6.77 -3.15 -9.86
C LEU A 19 -7.93 -2.16 -10.08
N PRO A 20 -8.47 -1.45 -9.06
CA PRO A 20 -9.51 -0.44 -9.29
C PRO A 20 -9.06 0.70 -10.21
N ILE A 21 -7.78 1.09 -10.16
CA ILE A 21 -7.21 2.10 -11.06
C ILE A 21 -7.17 1.55 -12.48
N PHE A 22 -6.67 0.34 -12.68
CA PHE A 22 -6.62 -0.33 -13.98
C PHE A 22 -8.02 -0.48 -14.61
N ALA A 23 -9.00 -0.87 -13.80
CA ALA A 23 -10.40 -0.97 -14.21
C ALA A 23 -10.96 0.41 -14.60
N ALA A 24 -10.72 1.43 -13.79
CA ALA A 24 -11.17 2.78 -14.07
C ALA A 24 -10.55 3.35 -15.37
N GLN A 25 -9.26 3.12 -15.62
CA GLN A 25 -8.60 3.47 -16.87
C GLN A 25 -9.20 2.72 -18.06
N LYS A 26 -9.32 1.40 -17.97
CA LYS A 26 -9.87 0.55 -19.04
C LYS A 26 -11.29 0.96 -19.45
N LYS A 27 -12.07 1.44 -18.49
CA LYS A 27 -13.48 1.86 -18.69
C LYS A 27 -13.64 3.36 -18.99
N GLY A 28 -12.54 4.12 -19.11
CA GLY A 28 -12.55 5.56 -19.38
C GLY A 28 -13.25 6.36 -18.27
N LEU A 29 -13.18 5.89 -17.02
CA LEU A 29 -13.89 6.54 -15.91
C LEU A 29 -13.22 7.85 -15.48
N PHE A 30 -11.91 7.97 -15.64
CA PHE A 30 -11.19 9.20 -15.31
C PHE A 30 -11.62 10.34 -16.24
N GLU A 31 -11.63 10.11 -17.55
CA GLU A 31 -12.04 11.09 -18.55
C GLU A 31 -13.51 11.50 -18.38
N LYS A 32 -14.38 10.53 -18.07
CA LYS A 32 -15.81 10.79 -17.76
C LYS A 32 -16.00 11.69 -16.53
N ASN A 33 -15.02 11.72 -15.63
CA ASN A 33 -15.02 12.55 -14.42
C ASN A 33 -14.13 13.81 -14.55
N GLY A 34 -13.74 14.18 -15.77
CA GLY A 34 -13.03 15.43 -16.06
C GLY A 34 -11.55 15.41 -15.67
N VAL A 35 -10.95 14.24 -15.52
CA VAL A 35 -9.52 14.08 -15.22
C VAL A 35 -8.87 13.10 -16.19
N SER A 36 -7.59 13.27 -16.42
CA SER A 36 -6.74 12.25 -17.06
C SER A 36 -5.62 11.86 -16.10
N ILE A 37 -5.21 10.60 -16.09
CA ILE A 37 -4.14 10.16 -15.21
C ILE A 37 -3.01 9.49 -15.98
N ASN A 38 -1.79 9.70 -15.49
CA ASN A 38 -0.62 8.90 -15.82
C ASN A 38 -0.16 8.17 -14.57
N LEU A 39 -0.20 6.83 -14.58
CA LEU A 39 0.18 5.99 -13.45
C LEU A 39 1.65 5.58 -13.55
N THR A 40 2.44 5.92 -12.55
CA THR A 40 3.81 5.49 -12.38
C THR A 40 3.93 4.62 -11.13
N THR A 41 4.70 3.55 -11.19
CA THR A 41 5.05 2.75 -10.01
C THR A 41 6.31 3.26 -9.35
N THR A 42 6.29 3.35 -8.01
CA THR A 42 7.47 3.78 -7.25
C THR A 42 8.46 2.65 -6.98
N PRO A 43 9.78 2.89 -7.06
CA PRO A 43 10.78 1.91 -6.67
C PRO A 43 10.93 1.75 -5.15
N ASN A 44 10.54 2.76 -4.36
CA ASN A 44 10.61 2.76 -2.89
C ASN A 44 9.82 3.94 -2.30
N SER A 45 9.65 3.93 -0.96
CA SER A 45 8.92 4.97 -0.23
C SER A 45 9.60 6.34 -0.25
N ALA A 46 10.92 6.37 -0.23
CA ALA A 46 11.69 7.62 -0.29
C ALA A 46 11.48 8.36 -1.61
N PHE A 47 11.62 7.68 -2.74
CA PHE A 47 11.36 8.24 -4.07
C PHE A 47 9.92 8.75 -4.20
N GLN A 48 8.94 7.97 -3.70
CA GLN A 48 7.54 8.39 -3.74
C GLN A 48 7.32 9.70 -2.99
N ALA A 49 7.78 9.78 -1.75
CA ALA A 49 7.56 10.95 -0.91
C ALA A 49 8.28 12.21 -1.43
N GLU A 50 9.52 12.09 -1.89
CA GLU A 50 10.27 13.20 -2.48
C GLU A 50 9.55 13.77 -3.70
N ASN A 51 9.08 12.91 -4.59
CA ASN A 51 8.41 13.34 -5.81
C ASN A 51 6.97 13.83 -5.58
N LEU A 52 6.29 13.38 -4.52
CA LEU A 52 5.03 13.94 -4.07
C LEU A 52 5.25 15.34 -3.44
N ALA A 53 6.27 15.50 -2.61
CA ALA A 53 6.61 16.78 -1.97
C ALA A 53 7.02 17.85 -2.98
N SER A 54 7.75 17.46 -4.04
CA SER A 54 8.14 18.38 -5.11
C SER A 54 6.99 18.78 -6.05
N GLY A 55 5.82 18.11 -5.95
CA GLY A 55 4.69 18.31 -6.84
C GLY A 55 4.84 17.66 -8.22
N LYS A 56 5.87 16.85 -8.44
CA LYS A 56 6.03 16.06 -9.67
C LYS A 56 4.89 15.05 -9.83
N PHE A 57 4.44 14.48 -8.74
CA PHE A 57 3.20 13.70 -8.66
C PHE A 57 2.21 14.45 -7.75
N GLN A 58 0.93 14.42 -8.12
CA GLN A 58 -0.13 15.09 -7.39
C GLN A 58 -0.81 14.19 -6.38
N ILE A 59 -0.91 12.89 -6.71
CA ILE A 59 -1.54 11.88 -5.87
C ILE A 59 -0.60 10.69 -5.71
N ALA A 60 -0.56 10.13 -4.51
CA ALA A 60 0.15 8.89 -4.21
C ALA A 60 -0.80 7.82 -3.67
N GLY A 61 -0.77 6.62 -4.28
CA GLY A 61 -1.27 5.39 -3.66
C GLY A 61 -0.16 4.82 -2.76
N THR A 62 -0.34 4.92 -1.45
CA THR A 62 0.73 4.66 -0.48
C THR A 62 0.22 3.95 0.77
N ALA A 63 1.12 3.39 1.57
CA ALA A 63 0.78 2.95 2.91
C ALA A 63 0.38 4.17 3.78
N PHE A 64 -0.69 4.03 4.56
CA PHE A 64 -1.13 5.12 5.46
C PHE A 64 -0.02 5.56 6.42
N ASP A 65 0.81 4.63 6.87
CA ASP A 65 1.96 4.94 7.71
C ASP A 65 2.95 5.92 7.08
N ASN A 66 3.11 5.92 5.74
CA ASN A 66 3.97 6.90 5.07
C ASN A 66 3.45 8.33 5.25
N VAL A 67 2.14 8.54 5.22
CA VAL A 67 1.54 9.85 5.52
C VAL A 67 1.92 10.29 6.92
N VAL A 68 1.74 9.40 7.90
CA VAL A 68 2.11 9.66 9.30
C VAL A 68 3.60 9.95 9.43
N ALA A 69 4.45 9.08 8.85
CA ALA A 69 5.90 9.18 8.94
C ALA A 69 6.42 10.54 8.47
N TYR A 70 5.97 11.01 7.32
CA TYR A 70 6.45 12.28 6.77
C TYR A 70 5.86 13.49 7.50
N GLN A 71 4.63 13.42 7.98
CA GLN A 71 4.06 14.47 8.85
C GLN A 71 4.79 14.60 10.19
N GLU A 72 5.35 13.50 10.71
CA GLU A 72 6.11 13.48 11.97
C GLU A 72 7.61 13.65 11.78
N GLY A 73 8.09 13.89 10.56
CA GLY A 73 9.52 14.00 10.28
C GLY A 73 10.30 12.68 10.48
N GLN A 74 9.61 11.54 10.45
CA GLN A 74 10.15 10.19 10.65
C GLN A 74 10.22 9.38 9.35
N GLY A 75 10.06 10.01 8.20
CA GLY A 75 10.14 9.35 6.90
C GLY A 75 11.53 8.81 6.60
N ALA A 76 11.63 7.99 5.54
CA ALA A 76 12.90 7.43 5.07
C ALA A 76 13.88 8.52 4.54
N LEU A 77 13.36 9.70 4.19
CA LEU A 77 14.13 10.90 3.86
C LEU A 77 13.74 12.06 4.80
N PRO A 78 14.67 12.94 5.14
CA PRO A 78 14.41 14.11 5.98
C PRO A 78 13.75 15.24 5.17
N LEU A 79 12.52 15.02 4.69
CA LEU A 79 11.74 16.05 4.02
C LEU A 79 11.23 17.05 5.05
N LYS A 80 11.28 18.34 4.71
CA LYS A 80 10.77 19.44 5.54
C LYS A 80 9.42 19.92 5.02
N ASP A 81 8.60 20.43 5.93
CA ASP A 81 7.34 21.12 5.62
C ASP A 81 6.37 20.27 4.75
N THR A 82 6.38 18.95 4.96
CA THR A 82 5.45 18.05 4.29
C THR A 82 4.05 18.23 4.88
N ASP A 83 3.07 18.43 3.99
CA ASP A 83 1.66 18.64 4.34
C ASP A 83 0.77 17.50 3.81
N PHE A 84 1.34 16.29 3.72
CA PHE A 84 0.63 15.12 3.19
C PHE A 84 -0.55 14.74 4.06
N PHE A 85 -1.64 14.37 3.44
CA PHE A 85 -2.81 13.81 4.11
C PHE A 85 -3.43 12.69 3.30
N ALA A 86 -4.05 11.74 3.99
CA ALA A 86 -4.87 10.71 3.36
C ALA A 86 -6.28 11.26 3.15
N PHE A 87 -6.74 11.27 1.90
CA PHE A 87 -8.06 11.76 1.55
C PHE A 87 -9.07 10.62 1.31
N MET A 88 -8.61 9.38 1.19
CA MET A 88 -9.42 8.16 1.18
C MET A 88 -8.54 6.94 1.48
N GLY A 89 -9.18 5.86 1.90
CA GLY A 89 -8.56 4.55 2.02
C GLY A 89 -8.43 3.83 0.67
N ALA A 90 -7.80 2.67 0.69
CA ALA A 90 -7.70 1.78 -0.46
C ALA A 90 -7.86 0.32 -0.04
N THR A 91 -7.03 -0.15 0.90
CA THR A 91 -7.00 -1.53 1.34
C THR A 91 -6.74 -1.64 2.83
N GLN A 92 -7.28 -2.70 3.41
CA GLN A 92 -6.80 -3.28 4.65
C GLN A 92 -5.81 -4.39 4.27
N VAL A 93 -4.55 -4.02 4.01
CA VAL A 93 -3.58 -4.92 3.38
C VAL A 93 -3.19 -6.06 4.30
N GLU A 94 -3.34 -7.29 3.84
CA GLU A 94 -2.67 -8.44 4.43
C GLU A 94 -1.18 -8.38 4.07
N LEU A 95 -0.34 -8.26 5.10
CA LEU A 95 1.10 -8.35 4.99
C LEU A 95 1.51 -9.77 5.30
N ALA A 96 2.07 -10.47 4.32
CA ALA A 96 2.57 -11.83 4.51
C ALA A 96 4.08 -11.81 4.75
N PHE A 97 4.52 -12.44 5.83
CA PHE A 97 5.94 -12.70 6.07
C PHE A 97 6.33 -13.95 5.31
N ILE A 98 6.93 -13.74 4.14
CA ILE A 98 7.47 -14.82 3.32
C ILE A 98 8.94 -15.05 3.66
N THR A 99 9.35 -16.33 3.60
CA THR A 99 10.73 -16.75 3.86
C THR A 99 11.17 -17.81 2.86
N GLN A 100 12.49 -18.06 2.83
CA GLN A 100 13.06 -19.17 2.08
C GLN A 100 12.37 -20.50 2.45
N PRO A 101 12.35 -21.49 1.55
CA PRO A 101 11.64 -22.75 1.76
C PRO A 101 12.08 -23.56 2.98
N ASP A 102 13.34 -23.40 3.42
CA ASP A 102 13.93 -24.06 4.57
C ASP A 102 13.70 -23.32 5.90
N VAL A 103 13.21 -22.08 5.86
CA VAL A 103 12.87 -21.27 7.04
C VAL A 103 11.39 -21.42 7.34
N LYS A 104 11.06 -22.26 8.33
CA LYS A 104 9.67 -22.67 8.64
C LYS A 104 9.18 -22.19 10.00
N THR A 105 10.06 -21.66 10.82
CA THR A 105 9.76 -21.15 12.16
C THR A 105 10.45 -19.81 12.36
N TYR A 106 9.97 -19.03 13.33
CA TYR A 106 10.64 -17.79 13.71
C TYR A 106 12.07 -18.06 14.26
N ALA A 107 12.31 -19.22 14.89
CA ALA A 107 13.64 -19.59 15.37
C ALA A 107 14.66 -19.71 14.23
N ASP A 108 14.22 -20.13 13.04
CA ASP A 108 15.09 -20.26 11.86
C ASP A 108 15.53 -18.91 11.29
N VAL A 109 14.89 -17.80 11.70
CA VAL A 109 15.25 -16.43 11.30
C VAL A 109 16.46 -15.90 12.07
N LYS A 110 16.85 -16.54 13.19
CA LYS A 110 17.99 -16.10 14.00
C LYS A 110 19.29 -16.05 13.20
N GLY A 111 20.00 -14.93 13.32
CA GLY A 111 21.26 -14.67 12.63
C GLY A 111 21.10 -14.39 11.12
N LYS A 112 19.89 -14.24 10.62
CA LYS A 112 19.61 -14.07 9.19
C LYS A 112 19.35 -12.61 8.81
N LEU A 113 19.49 -12.34 7.51
CA LEU A 113 19.24 -11.02 6.90
C LEU A 113 17.85 -10.98 6.25
N LEU A 114 17.04 -10.00 6.62
CA LEU A 114 15.70 -9.74 6.08
C LEU A 114 15.71 -8.49 5.20
N ALA A 115 14.85 -8.47 4.17
CA ALA A 115 14.68 -7.34 3.26
C ALA A 115 13.51 -6.46 3.67
N LEU A 116 13.70 -5.15 3.62
CA LEU A 116 12.66 -4.12 3.82
C LEU A 116 12.70 -3.05 2.73
N ASP A 117 11.68 -2.20 2.65
CA ASP A 117 11.73 -1.00 1.80
C ASP A 117 12.68 0.03 2.43
N ALA A 118 12.40 0.41 3.67
CA ALA A 118 13.28 1.14 4.56
C ALA A 118 13.04 0.70 6.00
N LEU A 119 13.98 0.97 6.90
CA LEU A 119 13.93 0.45 8.28
C LEU A 119 12.94 1.18 9.19
N SER A 120 12.40 2.31 8.74
CA SER A 120 11.45 3.17 9.48
C SER A 120 10.06 3.24 8.84
N THR A 121 9.72 2.31 7.94
CA THR A 121 8.38 2.23 7.34
C THR A 121 7.41 1.45 8.22
N GLY A 122 6.10 1.64 8.01
CA GLY A 122 5.07 0.88 8.71
C GLY A 122 5.17 -0.63 8.51
N PHE A 123 5.60 -1.07 7.32
CA PHE A 123 5.85 -2.50 7.06
C PHE A 123 7.03 -3.02 7.90
N ALA A 124 8.08 -2.21 8.08
CA ALA A 124 9.16 -2.56 8.99
C ALA A 124 8.63 -2.74 10.42
N PHE A 125 7.77 -1.83 10.88
CA PHE A 125 7.21 -1.88 12.23
C PHE A 125 6.27 -3.06 12.42
N ALA A 126 5.48 -3.42 11.40
CA ALA A 126 4.67 -4.64 11.42
C ALA A 126 5.55 -5.90 11.52
N LEU A 127 6.67 -5.95 10.80
CA LEU A 127 7.61 -7.08 10.90
C LEU A 127 8.32 -7.12 12.24
N TYR A 128 8.73 -5.98 12.80
CA TYR A 128 9.30 -5.93 14.17
C TYR A 128 8.31 -6.50 15.20
N GLU A 129 7.03 -6.13 15.10
CA GLU A 129 5.99 -6.63 16.00
C GLU A 129 5.79 -8.15 15.85
N MET A 130 5.78 -8.68 14.62
CA MET A 130 5.71 -10.12 14.35
C MET A 130 6.88 -10.86 15.00
N LEU A 131 8.09 -10.37 14.78
CA LEU A 131 9.32 -10.98 15.31
C LEU A 131 9.36 -10.95 16.84
N GLU A 132 9.06 -9.79 17.45
CA GLU A 132 9.06 -9.60 18.90
C GLU A 132 8.02 -10.49 19.60
N LYS A 133 6.79 -10.56 19.06
CA LYS A 133 5.74 -11.43 19.63
C LYS A 133 6.05 -12.92 19.54
N ASN A 134 6.96 -13.29 18.64
CA ASN A 134 7.45 -14.65 18.48
C ASN A 134 8.83 -14.88 19.12
N GLY A 135 9.21 -14.02 20.07
CA GLY A 135 10.37 -14.21 20.93
C GLY A 135 11.72 -13.83 20.31
N LEU A 136 11.72 -13.04 19.23
CA LEU A 136 12.94 -12.53 18.62
C LEU A 136 13.15 -11.05 18.99
N SER A 137 14.32 -10.74 19.50
CA SER A 137 14.77 -9.37 19.75
C SER A 137 15.49 -8.79 18.51
N LYS A 138 15.68 -7.47 18.47
CA LYS A 138 16.39 -6.80 17.36
C LYS A 138 17.85 -7.28 17.18
N SER A 139 18.46 -7.89 18.19
CA SER A 139 19.80 -8.48 18.10
C SER A 139 19.83 -9.87 17.49
N ASP A 140 18.66 -10.52 17.33
CA ASP A 140 18.58 -11.89 16.81
C ASP A 140 18.59 -11.98 15.28
N TYR A 141 18.47 -10.84 14.56
CA TYR A 141 18.42 -10.79 13.09
C TYR A 141 19.01 -9.48 12.56
N SER A 142 19.22 -9.40 11.26
CA SER A 142 19.62 -8.18 10.55
C SER A 142 18.59 -7.80 9.51
N MET A 143 18.50 -6.52 9.20
CA MET A 143 17.62 -6.00 8.14
C MET A 143 18.35 -5.04 7.22
N ALA A 144 18.03 -5.09 5.92
CA ALA A 144 18.58 -4.18 4.93
C ALA A 144 17.47 -3.51 4.10
N PRO A 145 17.63 -2.22 3.75
CA PRO A 145 16.77 -1.55 2.80
C PRO A 145 17.03 -2.06 1.38
N VAL A 146 15.98 -2.51 0.70
CA VAL A 146 16.05 -3.08 -0.66
C VAL A 146 15.11 -2.36 -1.63
N GLY A 147 14.01 -1.78 -1.13
CA GLY A 147 13.03 -1.07 -1.94
C GLY A 147 11.63 -1.72 -1.90
N ALA A 148 10.81 -1.39 -2.90
CA ALA A 148 9.42 -1.86 -2.99
C ALA A 148 9.32 -3.41 -3.10
N THR A 149 8.13 -3.94 -2.91
CA THR A 149 7.89 -5.39 -2.81
C THR A 149 8.49 -6.22 -3.96
N PRO A 150 8.45 -5.79 -5.24
CA PRO A 150 9.10 -6.56 -6.31
C PRO A 150 10.60 -6.75 -6.09
N ALA A 151 11.31 -5.68 -5.70
CA ALA A 151 12.76 -5.75 -5.44
C ALA A 151 13.09 -6.67 -4.26
N ARG A 152 12.29 -6.60 -3.18
CA ARG A 152 12.46 -7.47 -2.02
C ARG A 152 12.17 -8.93 -2.35
N TRP A 153 11.13 -9.18 -3.13
CA TRP A 153 10.82 -10.53 -3.62
C TRP A 153 11.99 -11.11 -4.43
N GLU A 154 12.56 -10.35 -5.36
CA GLU A 154 13.73 -10.80 -6.13
C GLU A 154 14.93 -11.09 -5.22
N ALA A 155 15.18 -10.26 -4.20
CA ALA A 155 16.26 -10.48 -3.23
C ALA A 155 16.06 -11.77 -2.41
N VAL A 156 14.83 -12.08 -1.99
CA VAL A 156 14.51 -13.34 -1.31
C VAL A 156 14.63 -14.51 -2.26
N LYS A 157 14.09 -14.41 -3.47
CA LYS A 157 14.17 -15.46 -4.50
C LYS A 157 15.61 -15.80 -4.88
N ALA A 158 16.48 -14.78 -4.95
CA ALA A 158 17.91 -14.96 -5.23
C ALA A 158 18.70 -15.53 -4.03
N GLY A 159 18.09 -15.68 -2.85
CA GLY A 159 18.75 -16.18 -1.66
C GLY A 159 19.68 -15.19 -0.94
N THR A 160 19.68 -13.91 -1.37
CA THR A 160 20.49 -12.86 -0.70
C THR A 160 19.90 -12.42 0.64
N HIS A 161 18.59 -12.58 0.80
CA HIS A 161 17.84 -12.32 2.02
C HIS A 161 16.95 -13.51 2.33
N VAL A 162 16.76 -13.79 3.61
CA VAL A 162 16.01 -14.98 4.04
C VAL A 162 14.50 -14.79 3.99
N GLY A 163 14.02 -13.56 4.03
CA GLY A 163 12.59 -13.26 4.01
C GLY A 163 12.29 -11.77 3.94
N THR A 164 11.02 -11.47 3.75
CA THR A 164 10.48 -10.10 3.70
C THR A 164 8.97 -10.10 3.94
N LEU A 165 8.37 -8.93 4.18
CA LEU A 165 6.92 -8.76 4.05
C LEU A 165 6.52 -8.52 2.60
N THR A 166 5.48 -9.20 2.15
CA THR A 166 4.89 -9.02 0.82
C THR A 166 3.41 -8.66 0.89
N ILE A 167 2.93 -8.13 -0.22
CA ILE A 167 1.51 -7.95 -0.57
C ILE A 167 1.22 -8.70 -1.86
N GLU A 168 -0.05 -8.85 -2.22
CA GLU A 168 -0.40 -9.44 -3.51
C GLU A 168 0.10 -8.59 -4.70
N PRO A 169 0.58 -9.22 -5.76
CA PRO A 169 0.53 -10.67 -6.06
C PRO A 169 1.73 -11.47 -5.51
N PHE A 170 2.71 -10.82 -4.89
CA PHE A 170 3.99 -11.45 -4.53
C PHE A 170 3.84 -12.53 -3.46
N THR A 171 2.85 -12.41 -2.56
CA THR A 171 2.51 -13.47 -1.60
C THR A 171 2.08 -14.76 -2.30
N SER A 172 1.12 -14.66 -3.23
CA SER A 172 0.62 -15.82 -3.99
C SER A 172 1.68 -16.37 -4.94
N ILE A 173 2.51 -15.51 -5.57
CA ILE A 173 3.63 -15.94 -6.40
C ILE A 173 4.65 -16.72 -5.58
N ALA A 174 5.06 -16.20 -4.42
CA ALA A 174 6.00 -16.86 -3.53
C ALA A 174 5.48 -18.24 -3.08
N ARG A 175 4.22 -18.31 -2.64
CA ARG A 175 3.57 -19.57 -2.26
C ARG A 175 3.59 -20.57 -3.40
N ASN A 176 3.24 -20.16 -4.62
CA ASN A 176 3.22 -21.04 -5.79
C ASN A 176 4.62 -21.54 -6.20
N GLN A 177 5.67 -20.79 -5.85
CA GLN A 177 7.06 -21.17 -6.09
C GLN A 177 7.69 -21.97 -4.92
N GLY A 178 6.90 -22.35 -3.91
CA GLY A 178 7.35 -23.20 -2.80
C GLY A 178 8.03 -22.44 -1.65
N PHE A 179 7.97 -21.11 -1.64
CA PHE A 179 8.44 -20.31 -0.49
C PHE A 179 7.47 -20.43 0.68
N THR A 180 8.00 -20.33 1.88
CA THR A 180 7.21 -20.41 3.11
C THR A 180 6.46 -19.10 3.35
N ILE A 181 5.15 -19.18 3.61
CA ILE A 181 4.41 -18.09 4.24
C ILE A 181 4.47 -18.34 5.73
N LEU A 182 5.42 -17.70 6.40
CA LEU A 182 5.68 -17.95 7.81
C LEU A 182 4.56 -17.42 8.69
N ASP A 183 4.04 -16.25 8.37
CA ASP A 183 2.95 -15.62 9.11
C ASP A 183 2.25 -14.55 8.25
N THR A 184 1.12 -14.04 8.74
CA THR A 184 0.42 -12.90 8.14
C THR A 184 0.01 -11.88 9.19
N SER A 185 -0.12 -10.61 8.79
CA SER A 185 -0.56 -9.53 9.68
C SER A 185 -1.97 -9.77 10.25
N THR A 186 -2.81 -10.53 9.54
CA THR A 186 -4.16 -10.87 9.99
C THR A 186 -4.20 -11.84 11.18
N ASN A 187 -3.11 -12.55 11.45
CA ASN A 187 -2.95 -13.35 12.67
C ASN A 187 -2.54 -12.48 13.87
N LEU A 188 -1.96 -11.31 13.60
CA LEU A 188 -1.40 -10.43 14.60
C LEU A 188 -2.31 -9.24 14.93
N PHE A 189 -3.02 -8.72 13.94
CA PHE A 189 -3.85 -7.53 14.05
C PHE A 189 -5.28 -7.83 13.64
N GLU A 190 -6.25 -7.35 14.41
CA GLU A 190 -7.67 -7.39 14.04
C GLU A 190 -7.98 -6.43 12.90
N ALA A 191 -7.29 -5.28 12.88
CA ALA A 191 -7.37 -4.26 11.85
C ALA A 191 -6.01 -3.61 11.60
N TYR A 192 -5.75 -3.24 10.36
CA TYR A 192 -4.56 -2.49 9.93
C TYR A 192 -4.90 -1.63 8.72
N GLN A 193 -4.81 -0.30 8.84
CA GLN A 193 -4.97 0.57 7.67
C GLN A 193 -3.71 0.49 6.81
N GLY A 194 -3.74 -0.36 5.80
CA GLY A 194 -2.59 -0.57 4.93
C GLY A 194 -2.49 0.50 3.86
N GLY A 195 -3.33 0.39 2.83
CA GLY A 195 -3.32 1.31 1.68
C GLY A 195 -4.23 2.52 1.88
N SER A 196 -3.77 3.65 1.38
CA SER A 196 -4.54 4.90 1.29
C SER A 196 -4.11 5.68 0.05
N PHE A 197 -4.90 6.68 -0.33
CA PHE A 197 -4.47 7.70 -1.28
C PHE A 197 -4.18 8.99 -0.55
N ALA A 198 -3.06 9.59 -0.89
CA ALA A 198 -2.56 10.81 -0.27
C ALA A 198 -2.22 11.88 -1.30
N ALA A 199 -2.30 13.13 -0.88
CA ALA A 199 -1.89 14.31 -1.63
C ALA A 199 -1.28 15.35 -0.68
N SER A 200 -0.68 16.41 -1.24
CA SER A 200 -0.37 17.63 -0.48
C SER A 200 -1.66 18.41 -0.22
N ARG A 201 -1.85 18.91 1.01
CA ARG A 201 -2.99 19.79 1.34
C ARG A 201 -3.02 21.03 0.46
N LYS A 202 -1.86 21.60 0.19
CA LYS A 202 -1.71 22.78 -0.67
C LYS A 202 -2.22 22.48 -2.09
N TRP A 203 -1.81 21.35 -2.67
CA TRP A 203 -2.28 20.97 -4.00
C TRP A 203 -3.78 20.69 -4.03
N ALA A 204 -4.29 19.94 -3.07
CA ALA A 204 -5.71 19.59 -2.97
C ALA A 204 -6.61 20.83 -2.85
N ALA A 205 -6.21 21.81 -2.03
CA ALA A 205 -6.94 23.06 -1.87
C ALA A 205 -6.96 23.91 -3.15
N ALA A 206 -5.89 23.87 -3.94
CA ALA A 206 -5.81 24.59 -5.22
C ALA A 206 -6.51 23.85 -6.37
N ASN A 207 -6.75 22.54 -6.26
CA ASN A 207 -7.28 21.68 -7.31
C ASN A 207 -8.44 20.78 -6.85
N PRO A 208 -9.46 21.31 -6.14
CA PRO A 208 -10.50 20.49 -5.52
C PRO A 208 -11.34 19.70 -6.54
N ASP A 209 -11.54 20.21 -7.73
CA ASP A 209 -12.32 19.55 -8.78
C ASP A 209 -11.55 18.39 -9.42
N ALA A 210 -10.24 18.55 -9.62
CA ALA A 210 -9.37 17.47 -10.06
C ALA A 210 -9.35 16.33 -9.05
N LEU A 211 -9.20 16.62 -7.76
CA LEU A 211 -9.19 15.63 -6.71
C LEU A 211 -10.53 14.89 -6.59
N LYS A 212 -11.66 15.62 -6.62
CA LYS A 212 -13.00 15.01 -6.61
C LYS A 212 -13.25 14.16 -7.87
N GLY A 213 -12.79 14.61 -9.04
CA GLY A 213 -12.87 13.83 -10.28
C GLY A 213 -12.12 12.51 -10.19
N PHE A 214 -10.90 12.54 -9.64
CA PHE A 214 -10.12 11.33 -9.37
C PHE A 214 -10.85 10.38 -8.41
N ILE A 215 -11.35 10.89 -7.30
CA ILE A 215 -12.06 10.09 -6.29
C ILE A 215 -13.30 9.42 -6.90
N ARG A 216 -14.15 10.15 -7.64
CA ARG A 216 -15.34 9.58 -8.30
C ARG A 216 -14.97 8.45 -9.25
N ALA A 217 -13.99 8.68 -10.11
CA ALA A 217 -13.53 7.65 -11.05
C ALA A 217 -13.02 6.40 -10.36
N TYR A 218 -12.22 6.58 -9.29
CA TYR A 218 -11.70 5.48 -8.48
C TYR A 218 -12.83 4.70 -7.79
N LEU A 219 -13.78 5.40 -7.16
CA LEU A 219 -14.92 4.76 -6.45
C LEU A 219 -15.75 3.89 -7.39
N VAL A 220 -16.07 4.38 -8.60
CA VAL A 220 -16.79 3.59 -9.61
C VAL A 220 -15.97 2.38 -10.04
N GLY A 221 -14.66 2.55 -10.26
CA GLY A 221 -13.74 1.45 -10.60
C GLY A 221 -13.62 0.42 -9.48
N LEU A 222 -13.59 0.87 -8.23
CA LEU A 222 -13.56 0.01 -7.03
C LEU A 222 -14.85 -0.78 -6.88
N GLU A 223 -16.00 -0.13 -6.96
CA GLU A 223 -17.31 -0.78 -6.87
C GLU A 223 -17.48 -1.83 -7.96
N TRP A 224 -17.13 -1.47 -9.19
CA TRP A 224 -17.13 -2.41 -10.31
C TRP A 224 -16.20 -3.61 -10.07
N THR A 225 -15.01 -3.39 -9.51
CA THR A 225 -14.04 -4.45 -9.18
C THR A 225 -14.55 -5.39 -8.09
N LEU A 226 -15.28 -4.85 -7.11
CA LEU A 226 -15.84 -5.61 -5.99
C LEU A 226 -17.10 -6.41 -6.38
N ASP A 227 -17.76 -6.08 -7.48
CA ASP A 227 -18.92 -6.82 -7.96
C ASP A 227 -18.50 -8.20 -8.50
N ALA A 228 -19.05 -9.25 -7.90
CA ALA A 228 -18.78 -10.63 -8.27
C ALA A 228 -19.13 -10.93 -9.75
N ALA A 229 -20.09 -10.23 -10.35
CA ALA A 229 -20.45 -10.37 -11.76
C ALA A 229 -19.31 -9.99 -12.70
N ASN A 230 -18.41 -9.10 -12.27
CA ASN A 230 -17.29 -8.60 -13.06
C ASN A 230 -15.99 -9.38 -12.84
N ARG A 231 -16.01 -10.43 -12.00
CA ARG A 231 -14.79 -11.13 -11.53
C ARG A 231 -13.88 -11.57 -12.67
N GLN A 232 -14.44 -12.14 -13.74
CA GLN A 232 -13.62 -12.62 -14.86
C GLN A 232 -12.95 -11.46 -15.60
N GLU A 233 -13.71 -10.42 -15.94
CA GLU A 233 -13.16 -9.25 -16.63
C GLU A 233 -12.14 -8.50 -15.74
N ALA A 234 -12.39 -8.41 -14.43
CA ALA A 234 -11.45 -7.84 -13.47
C ALA A 234 -10.13 -8.63 -13.40
N THR A 235 -10.21 -9.96 -13.46
CA THR A 235 -9.03 -10.84 -13.54
C THR A 235 -8.26 -10.61 -14.84
N ASP A 236 -8.95 -10.50 -15.97
CA ASP A 236 -8.32 -10.26 -17.28
C ASP A 236 -7.61 -8.89 -17.29
N ILE A 237 -8.22 -7.86 -16.71
CA ILE A 237 -7.61 -6.54 -16.56
C ILE A 237 -6.37 -6.62 -15.65
N LEU A 238 -6.44 -7.35 -14.55
CA LEU A 238 -5.30 -7.53 -13.65
C LEU A 238 -4.12 -8.18 -14.38
N LEU A 239 -4.37 -9.30 -15.08
CA LEU A 239 -3.34 -10.03 -15.84
C LEU A 239 -2.71 -9.20 -16.96
N ALA A 240 -3.51 -8.38 -17.64
CA ALA A 240 -3.03 -7.48 -18.69
C ALA A 240 -2.09 -6.38 -18.16
N ASN A 241 -2.29 -5.93 -16.91
CA ASN A 241 -1.49 -4.88 -16.30
C ASN A 241 -0.33 -5.40 -15.42
N MET A 242 -0.39 -6.68 -15.03
CA MET A 242 0.60 -7.32 -14.15
C MET A 242 1.04 -8.68 -14.74
N PRO A 243 1.90 -8.68 -15.76
CA PRO A 243 2.30 -9.89 -16.49
C PRO A 243 3.11 -10.91 -15.65
N GLU A 244 3.60 -10.49 -14.49
CA GLU A 244 4.20 -11.40 -13.49
C GLU A 244 3.19 -12.37 -12.88
N ILE A 245 1.89 -12.04 -12.85
CA ILE A 245 0.84 -12.94 -12.38
C ILE A 245 0.56 -13.97 -13.48
N LYS A 246 0.94 -15.22 -13.24
CA LYS A 246 0.63 -16.31 -14.16
C LYS A 246 -0.76 -16.88 -13.88
N PRO A 247 -1.46 -17.45 -14.88
CA PRO A 247 -2.83 -17.93 -14.73
C PRO A 247 -3.11 -18.80 -13.50
N PRO A 248 -2.22 -19.74 -13.10
CA PRO A 248 -2.46 -20.58 -11.91
C PRO A 248 -2.54 -19.79 -10.59
N VAL A 249 -1.97 -18.57 -10.54
CA VAL A 249 -1.89 -17.75 -9.33
C VAL A 249 -3.03 -16.74 -9.27
N ALA A 250 -3.61 -16.37 -10.42
CA ALA A 250 -4.60 -15.29 -10.55
C ALA A 250 -5.80 -15.45 -9.61
N GLY A 251 -6.32 -16.69 -9.47
CA GLY A 251 -7.46 -16.97 -8.58
C GLY A 251 -7.16 -16.66 -7.11
N ALA A 252 -5.96 -16.99 -6.63
CA ALA A 252 -5.54 -16.71 -5.26
C ALA A 252 -5.38 -15.21 -5.03
N VAL A 253 -4.76 -14.49 -5.98
CA VAL A 253 -4.61 -13.02 -5.92
C VAL A 253 -5.99 -12.35 -5.86
N MET A 254 -6.92 -12.73 -6.73
CA MET A 254 -8.27 -12.17 -6.72
C MET A 254 -9.03 -12.49 -5.44
N ASN A 255 -8.87 -13.68 -4.87
CA ASN A 255 -9.48 -14.02 -3.57
C ASN A 255 -8.97 -13.12 -2.44
N SER A 256 -7.67 -12.83 -2.41
CA SER A 256 -7.07 -11.93 -1.44
C SER A 256 -7.57 -10.49 -1.63
N LEU A 257 -7.58 -9.97 -2.86
CA LEU A 257 -8.07 -8.63 -3.17
C LEU A 257 -9.54 -8.41 -2.80
N LEU A 258 -10.37 -9.42 -2.97
CA LEU A 258 -11.80 -9.35 -2.68
C LEU A 258 -12.14 -9.82 -1.25
N SER A 259 -11.14 -10.12 -0.42
CA SER A 259 -11.34 -10.49 0.98
C SER A 259 -11.89 -9.31 1.78
N PRO A 260 -13.01 -9.46 2.48
CA PRO A 260 -13.57 -8.39 3.31
C PRO A 260 -12.69 -8.06 4.53
N ARG A 261 -11.75 -8.96 4.87
CA ARG A 261 -10.85 -8.80 6.02
C ARG A 261 -9.55 -8.08 5.68
N SER A 262 -9.04 -8.27 4.46
CA SER A 262 -7.67 -7.87 4.13
C SER A 262 -7.51 -7.25 2.75
N GLY A 263 -8.60 -7.23 1.97
CA GLY A 263 -8.57 -6.79 0.58
C GLY A 263 -8.93 -5.31 0.38
N LEU A 264 -9.48 -5.03 -0.79
CA LEU A 264 -9.96 -3.71 -1.16
C LEU A 264 -11.09 -3.27 -0.24
N THR A 265 -11.03 -2.04 0.26
CA THR A 265 -12.01 -1.52 1.21
C THR A 265 -13.18 -0.88 0.46
N PRO A 266 -14.43 -1.38 0.63
CA PRO A 266 -15.61 -0.78 0.00
C PRO A 266 -15.74 0.71 0.31
N GLY A 267 -16.16 1.50 -0.69
CA GLY A 267 -16.28 2.96 -0.57
C GLY A 267 -14.98 3.70 -0.30
N ALA A 268 -13.83 3.05 -0.44
CA ALA A 268 -12.52 3.58 -0.10
C ALA A 268 -12.46 4.15 1.33
N ALA A 269 -13.15 3.50 2.28
CA ALA A 269 -13.21 3.95 3.66
C ALA A 269 -11.85 3.86 4.34
N ILE A 270 -11.57 4.80 5.25
CA ILE A 270 -10.47 4.71 6.19
C ILE A 270 -10.97 4.03 7.47
N LEU A 271 -10.29 2.98 7.88
CA LEU A 271 -10.69 2.12 8.99
C LEU A 271 -10.11 2.63 10.30
N THR A 272 -10.93 3.20 11.16
CA THR A 272 -10.51 3.85 12.42
C THR A 272 -9.61 2.96 13.28
N ASP A 273 -9.95 1.69 13.47
CA ASP A 273 -9.14 0.78 14.30
C ASP A 273 -7.84 0.38 13.59
N GLY A 274 -7.86 0.31 12.25
CA GLY A 274 -6.65 0.15 11.44
C GLY A 274 -5.70 1.33 11.57
N VAL A 275 -6.22 2.56 11.58
CA VAL A 275 -5.45 3.79 11.82
C VAL A 275 -4.83 3.79 13.21
N LYS A 276 -5.62 3.50 14.26
CA LYS A 276 -5.11 3.38 15.63
C LYS A 276 -3.96 2.37 15.72
N ARG A 277 -4.07 1.24 15.00
CA ARG A 277 -3.01 0.22 14.96
C ARG A 277 -1.73 0.77 14.32
N VAL A 278 -1.83 1.49 13.21
CA VAL A 278 -0.66 2.12 12.56
C VAL A 278 0.01 3.12 13.49
N LEU A 279 -0.77 4.00 14.15
CA LEU A 279 -0.24 4.98 15.10
C LEU A 279 0.43 4.31 16.30
N ALA A 280 -0.15 3.24 16.84
CA ALA A 280 0.42 2.47 17.95
C ALA A 280 1.78 1.83 17.58
N LEU A 281 1.88 1.24 16.39
CA LEU A 281 3.14 0.66 15.91
C LEU A 281 4.21 1.74 15.71
N ARG A 282 3.85 2.88 15.13
CA ARG A 282 4.79 3.98 14.95
C ARG A 282 5.19 4.61 16.28
N SER A 283 4.27 4.72 17.24
CA SER A 283 4.60 5.15 18.60
C SER A 283 5.59 4.22 19.28
N LYS A 284 5.44 2.90 19.08
CA LYS A 284 6.29 1.88 19.70
C LYS A 284 7.69 1.80 19.06
N TYR A 285 7.77 1.84 17.73
CA TYR A 285 9.00 1.55 16.99
C TYR A 285 9.65 2.78 16.34
N GLY A 286 8.92 3.87 16.21
CA GLY A 286 9.41 5.15 15.70
C GLY A 286 10.18 5.97 16.74
N THR A 287 10.60 7.15 16.37
CA THR A 287 11.47 8.03 17.20
C THR A 287 10.73 9.20 17.82
N GLY A 288 9.45 9.43 17.50
CA GLY A 288 8.71 10.65 17.84
C GLY A 288 7.83 10.60 19.08
N GLY A 289 7.81 9.48 19.82
CA GLY A 289 6.91 9.32 20.97
C GLY A 289 5.49 8.90 20.60
N GLU A 290 4.54 9.11 21.54
CA GLU A 290 3.16 8.67 21.37
C GLU A 290 2.38 9.50 20.34
N LEU A 291 1.70 8.82 19.42
CA LEU A 291 0.85 9.40 18.39
C LEU A 291 -0.61 9.01 18.66
N SER A 292 -1.46 9.97 18.95
CA SER A 292 -2.85 9.73 19.37
C SER A 292 -3.90 10.54 18.58
N ASN A 293 -3.47 11.43 17.66
CA ASN A 293 -4.39 12.28 16.90
C ASN A 293 -4.44 11.87 15.42
N PRO A 294 -5.40 11.00 15.00
CA PRO A 294 -5.53 10.57 13.60
C PRO A 294 -5.97 11.70 12.66
N GLU A 295 -6.69 12.71 13.15
CA GLU A 295 -7.21 13.83 12.34
C GLU A 295 -6.09 14.68 11.74
N LYS A 296 -4.91 14.64 12.32
CA LYS A 296 -3.71 15.29 11.76
C LYS A 296 -3.37 14.77 10.36
N TYR A 297 -3.62 13.48 10.11
CA TYR A 297 -3.17 12.76 8.91
C TYR A 297 -4.27 12.50 7.89
N ILE A 298 -5.53 12.75 8.25
CA ILE A 298 -6.71 12.38 7.47
C ILE A 298 -7.58 13.61 7.23
N ASP A 299 -8.12 13.72 6.02
CA ASP A 299 -9.14 14.70 5.68
C ASP A 299 -10.08 14.10 4.62
N LEU A 300 -11.29 13.74 5.03
CA LEU A 300 -12.26 13.06 4.19
C LEU A 300 -13.25 13.99 3.47
N GLN A 301 -13.12 15.32 3.62
CA GLN A 301 -14.05 16.28 3.00
C GLN A 301 -14.18 16.11 1.48
N TYR A 302 -13.09 15.74 0.80
CA TYR A 302 -13.08 15.52 -0.65
C TYR A 302 -13.78 14.20 -1.03
N LEU A 303 -13.60 13.14 -0.23
CA LEU A 303 -14.29 11.86 -0.39
C LEU A 303 -15.81 12.04 -0.21
N GLU A 304 -16.21 12.68 0.87
CA GLU A 304 -17.61 12.96 1.17
C GLU A 304 -18.28 13.83 0.08
N ALA A 305 -17.55 14.83 -0.42
CA ALA A 305 -18.05 15.68 -1.50
C ALA A 305 -18.12 14.94 -2.86
N ALA A 306 -17.29 13.93 -3.09
CA ALA A 306 -17.30 13.13 -4.30
C ALA A 306 -18.42 12.08 -4.31
N GLN A 307 -18.92 11.66 -3.13
CA GLN A 307 -20.00 10.69 -2.96
C GLN A 307 -21.42 11.31 -3.05
N ARG A 308 -21.53 12.64 -3.00
CA ARG A 308 -22.78 13.40 -3.19
C ARG A 308 -23.10 13.60 -4.67
#